data_efdf269f52163f4617cb28c5bd7955ac
#
_entry.id   efdf269f52163f4617cb28c5bd7955ac
#
_cell.length_a   1.000
_cell.length_b   1.000
_cell.length_c   1.000
_cell.angle_alpha   90.00
_cell.angle_beta   90.00
_cell.angle_gamma   90.00
#
_symmetry.space_group_name_H-M   'P 1'
#
loop_
_entity.id
_entity.type
_entity.pdbx_description
1 polymer ?
#
loop_
_entity_poly.entity_id
_entity_poly.type
_entity_poly.pdbx_seq_one_letter_code
_entity_poly.pdbx_strand_id
1 'polypeptide(L)'
;MGSLPRRRKGTVSHNANSKQKRRGDLKLPADVLFRKDLSLMVWKPHGVLNQALVNEIVEFVEAAEERAQKPFNRFADLSALDAVDLNFRFVFHIALHRRLAFESHPPVKTAFYVTSPATTHYAKLHAMLTDHSPLHVSLFTLRAAAAKWLGVPVEALMV
;
A
#
# COMPACT_ATOMS: atom_id res chain seq x y z
N MET A 1 -30.38 71.35 15.60
CA MET A 1 -29.90 70.86 14.26
C MET A 1 -28.56 70.19 14.49
N GLY A 2 -28.55 68.90 14.66
CA GLY A 2 -27.36 68.10 14.95
C GLY A 2 -27.20 66.99 13.96
N SER A 3 -26.19 67.09 13.12
CA SER A 3 -25.81 66.09 12.14
C SER A 3 -25.06 64.97 12.82
N LEU A 4 -25.54 63.74 12.70
CA LEU A 4 -24.89 62.52 13.15
C LEU A 4 -23.85 62.05 12.11
N PRO A 5 -22.65 61.59 12.51
CA PRO A 5 -21.68 61.07 11.57
C PRO A 5 -22.00 59.62 11.19
N ARG A 6 -21.90 59.33 9.87
CA ARG A 6 -22.04 57.97 9.26
C ARG A 6 -20.91 57.06 9.72
N ARG A 7 -21.27 55.93 10.31
CA ARG A 7 -20.39 54.78 10.57
C ARG A 7 -19.96 54.15 9.24
N ARG A 8 -18.66 54.19 8.93
CA ARG A 8 -18.05 53.38 7.86
C ARG A 8 -18.02 51.91 8.29
N LYS A 9 -18.66 51.05 7.51
CA LYS A 9 -18.53 49.61 7.64
C LYS A 9 -17.12 49.22 7.13
N GLY A 10 -16.27 48.72 8.02
CA GLY A 10 -15.01 48.09 7.67
C GLY A 10 -15.27 46.75 7.02
N THR A 11 -14.89 46.59 5.78
CA THR A 11 -14.80 45.31 5.08
C THR A 11 -13.67 44.49 5.67
N VAL A 12 -14.01 43.47 6.43
CA VAL A 12 -13.04 42.46 6.89
C VAL A 12 -12.70 41.57 5.68
N SER A 13 -11.54 41.80 5.11
CA SER A 13 -10.97 40.93 4.08
C SER A 13 -10.54 39.64 4.75
N HIS A 14 -11.31 38.56 4.55
CA HIS A 14 -10.91 37.21 4.92
C HIS A 14 -9.84 36.73 3.92
N ASN A 15 -8.61 36.93 4.33
CA ASN A 15 -7.47 36.37 3.64
C ASN A 15 -7.46 34.86 3.90
N ALA A 16 -8.19 34.10 3.08
CA ALA A 16 -8.14 32.66 3.05
C ALA A 16 -6.80 32.23 2.42
N ASN A 17 -5.76 32.27 3.24
CA ASN A 17 -4.47 31.69 2.90
C ASN A 17 -4.61 30.17 3.00
N SER A 18 -5.25 29.57 2.00
CA SER A 18 -5.27 28.13 1.79
C SER A 18 -3.83 27.70 1.54
N LYS A 19 -3.20 27.16 2.59
CA LYS A 19 -1.95 26.41 2.50
C LYS A 19 -2.19 25.24 1.52
N GLN A 20 -1.95 25.52 0.25
CA GLN A 20 -1.84 24.50 -0.79
C GLN A 20 -0.59 23.69 -0.47
N LYS A 21 -0.77 22.66 0.38
CA LYS A 21 0.26 21.68 0.70
C LYS A 21 0.72 21.10 -0.63
N ARG A 22 1.90 21.54 -1.10
CA ARG A 22 2.52 20.99 -2.30
C ARG A 22 2.50 19.47 -2.15
N ARG A 23 1.77 18.77 -3.02
CA ARG A 23 1.76 17.33 -3.10
C ARG A 23 3.15 16.91 -3.61
N GLY A 24 4.12 16.84 -2.70
CA GLY A 24 5.44 16.28 -3.01
C GLY A 24 5.26 14.89 -3.62
N ASP A 25 6.09 14.50 -4.56
CA ASP A 25 6.03 13.16 -5.12
C ASP A 25 6.25 12.13 -4.00
N LEU A 26 5.37 11.11 -3.95
CA LEU A 26 5.51 10.03 -2.98
C LEU A 26 6.80 9.28 -3.30
N LYS A 27 7.78 9.34 -2.38
CA LYS A 27 9.05 8.63 -2.56
C LYS A 27 8.80 7.13 -2.53
N LEU A 28 9.20 6.44 -3.59
CA LEU A 28 9.17 4.98 -3.63
C LEU A 28 10.16 4.42 -2.59
N PRO A 29 9.77 3.43 -1.77
CA PRO A 29 10.72 2.66 -0.97
C PRO A 29 11.75 1.97 -1.86
N ALA A 30 12.87 1.55 -1.27
CA ALA A 30 13.81 0.70 -1.96
C ALA A 30 13.11 -0.58 -2.47
N ASP A 31 13.52 -1.05 -3.62
CA ASP A 31 13.02 -2.31 -4.20
C ASP A 31 11.53 -2.32 -4.58
N VAL A 32 10.91 -1.15 -4.70
CA VAL A 32 9.53 -0.97 -5.18
C VAL A 32 9.52 -0.40 -6.59
N LEU A 33 8.77 -1.03 -7.48
CA LEU A 33 8.48 -0.56 -8.82
C LEU A 33 6.96 -0.45 -9.00
N PHE A 34 6.48 0.66 -9.52
CA PHE A 34 5.06 0.86 -9.81
C PHE A 34 4.79 0.89 -11.32
N ARG A 35 4.05 -0.10 -11.82
CA ARG A 35 3.58 -0.20 -13.21
C ARG A 35 2.22 0.50 -13.33
N LYS A 36 2.25 1.78 -13.67
CA LYS A 36 1.03 2.62 -13.70
C LYS A 36 -0.01 2.14 -14.73
N ASP A 37 0.44 1.71 -15.90
CA ASP A 37 -0.38 1.17 -16.99
C ASP A 37 -1.13 -0.11 -16.58
N LEU A 38 -0.55 -0.92 -15.69
CA LEU A 38 -1.14 -2.16 -15.20
C LEU A 38 -1.81 -2.02 -13.83
N SER A 39 -1.75 -0.84 -13.21
CA SER A 39 -2.16 -0.64 -11.80
C SER A 39 -1.57 -1.71 -10.87
N LEU A 40 -0.26 -1.94 -11.01
CA LEU A 40 0.48 -2.99 -10.32
C LEU A 40 1.69 -2.42 -9.59
N MET A 41 1.80 -2.72 -8.30
CA MET A 41 3.01 -2.53 -7.51
C MET A 41 3.81 -3.84 -7.49
N VAL A 42 5.10 -3.74 -7.76
CA VAL A 42 6.06 -4.85 -7.64
C VAL A 42 7.05 -4.50 -6.53
N TRP A 43 7.18 -5.38 -5.55
CA TRP A 43 8.08 -5.23 -4.42
C TRP A 43 9.00 -6.44 -4.30
N LYS A 44 10.31 -6.21 -4.27
CA LYS A 44 11.31 -7.27 -4.12
C LYS A 44 12.28 -6.94 -3.00
N PRO A 45 11.87 -7.13 -1.74
CA PRO A 45 12.72 -6.81 -0.59
C PRO A 45 13.95 -7.73 -0.52
N HIS A 46 15.02 -7.19 0.05
CA HIS A 46 16.28 -7.86 0.31
C HIS A 46 16.60 -7.87 1.81
N GLY A 47 17.49 -8.74 2.23
CA GLY A 47 17.94 -8.83 3.60
C GLY A 47 16.91 -9.48 4.52
N VAL A 48 16.65 -8.88 5.68
CA VAL A 48 15.77 -9.44 6.72
C VAL A 48 14.39 -8.79 6.64
N LEU A 49 13.37 -9.58 6.43
CA LEU A 49 11.98 -9.14 6.55
C LEU A 49 11.61 -9.01 8.03
N ASN A 50 11.65 -7.80 8.55
CA ASN A 50 11.31 -7.47 9.92
C ASN A 50 10.11 -6.51 10.00
N GLN A 51 9.68 -6.17 11.23
CA GLN A 51 8.53 -5.29 11.46
C GLN A 51 8.71 -3.91 10.83
N ALA A 52 9.92 -3.34 10.86
CA ALA A 52 10.19 -2.02 10.28
C ALA A 52 9.99 -2.02 8.76
N LEU A 53 10.49 -3.03 8.07
CA LEU A 53 10.35 -3.17 6.62
C LEU A 53 8.89 -3.42 6.20
N VAL A 54 8.15 -4.22 6.98
CA VAL A 54 6.72 -4.45 6.73
C VAL A 54 5.92 -3.17 6.97
N ASN A 55 6.18 -2.43 8.02
CA ASN A 55 5.51 -1.15 8.28
C ASN A 55 5.77 -0.15 7.16
N GLU A 56 7.01 -0.02 6.70
CA GLU A 56 7.38 0.88 5.59
C GLU A 56 6.58 0.58 4.32
N ILE A 57 6.48 -0.69 3.92
CA ILE A 57 5.72 -1.04 2.71
C ILE A 57 4.22 -0.86 2.90
N VAL A 58 3.66 -1.14 4.08
CA VAL A 58 2.23 -0.94 4.36
C VAL A 58 1.88 0.55 4.33
N GLU A 59 2.66 1.39 4.99
CA GLU A 59 2.47 2.85 4.99
C GLU A 59 2.57 3.44 3.57
N PHE A 60 3.54 2.96 2.78
CA PHE A 60 3.66 3.37 1.39
C PHE A 60 2.43 2.98 0.56
N VAL A 61 1.97 1.74 0.69
CA VAL A 61 0.79 1.25 -0.03
C VAL A 61 -0.44 2.08 0.31
N GLU A 62 -0.68 2.35 1.58
CA GLU A 62 -1.83 3.15 2.05
C GLU A 62 -1.77 4.58 1.50
N ALA A 63 -0.61 5.23 1.61
CA ALA A 63 -0.44 6.57 1.07
C ALA A 63 -0.58 6.63 -0.46
N ALA A 64 -0.11 5.60 -1.18
CA ALA A 64 -0.25 5.51 -2.63
C ALA A 64 -1.70 5.29 -3.06
N GLU A 65 -2.45 4.45 -2.35
CA GLU A 65 -3.88 4.19 -2.61
C GLU A 65 -4.74 5.41 -2.30
N GLU A 66 -4.48 6.09 -1.18
CA GLU A 66 -5.15 7.35 -0.82
C GLU A 66 -4.92 8.41 -1.91
N ARG A 67 -3.69 8.53 -2.40
CA ARG A 67 -3.36 9.49 -3.46
C ARG A 67 -4.00 9.16 -4.80
N ALA A 68 -4.01 7.88 -5.16
CA ALA A 68 -4.61 7.39 -6.40
C ALA A 68 -6.14 7.34 -6.34
N GLN A 69 -6.72 7.44 -5.12
CA GLN A 69 -8.16 7.28 -4.85
C GLN A 69 -8.72 5.93 -5.34
N LYS A 70 -7.86 4.94 -5.45
CA LYS A 70 -8.20 3.56 -5.84
C LYS A 70 -7.12 2.59 -5.37
N PRO A 71 -7.48 1.35 -5.02
CA PRO A 71 -6.52 0.30 -4.77
C PRO A 71 -5.86 -0.18 -6.07
N PHE A 72 -4.71 -0.84 -5.94
CA PHE A 72 -3.96 -1.46 -7.03
C PHE A 72 -3.51 -2.86 -6.64
N ASN A 73 -3.32 -3.72 -7.63
CA ASN A 73 -2.80 -5.07 -7.41
C ASN A 73 -1.32 -5.03 -7.00
N ARG A 74 -0.87 -6.08 -6.31
CA ARG A 74 0.49 -6.16 -5.76
C ARG A 74 1.12 -7.50 -6.07
N PHE A 75 2.39 -7.45 -6.37
CA PHE A 75 3.26 -8.62 -6.45
C PHE A 75 4.44 -8.42 -5.51
N ALA A 76 4.62 -9.31 -4.55
CA ALA A 76 5.74 -9.31 -3.63
C ALA A 76 6.65 -10.51 -3.91
N ASP A 77 7.83 -10.25 -4.45
CA ASP A 77 8.86 -11.25 -4.68
C ASP A 77 9.74 -11.39 -3.43
N LEU A 78 9.47 -12.42 -2.65
CA LEU A 78 10.19 -12.66 -1.39
C LEU A 78 11.42 -13.57 -1.56
N SER A 79 11.83 -13.85 -2.81
CA SER A 79 12.93 -14.78 -3.10
C SER A 79 14.32 -14.24 -2.75
N ALA A 80 14.47 -12.92 -2.63
CA ALA A 80 15.75 -12.28 -2.31
C ALA A 80 15.94 -11.99 -0.82
N LEU A 81 15.02 -12.45 0.04
CA LEU A 81 15.16 -12.32 1.49
C LEU A 81 16.15 -13.36 2.04
N ASP A 82 17.04 -12.90 2.90
CA ASP A 82 17.97 -13.76 3.64
C ASP A 82 17.32 -14.45 4.83
N ALA A 83 16.38 -13.75 5.51
CA ALA A 83 15.68 -14.24 6.69
C ALA A 83 14.35 -13.51 6.91
N VAL A 84 13.52 -14.09 7.78
CA VAL A 84 12.28 -13.47 8.27
C VAL A 84 12.34 -13.37 9.79
N ASP A 85 12.27 -12.16 10.31
CA ASP A 85 12.22 -11.82 11.72
C ASP A 85 10.88 -11.16 12.06
N LEU A 86 9.84 -11.98 12.02
CA LEU A 86 8.46 -11.63 12.36
C LEU A 86 7.92 -12.59 13.39
N ASN A 87 6.89 -12.17 14.12
CA ASN A 87 6.13 -13.05 14.99
C ASN A 87 4.65 -13.04 14.63
N PHE A 88 3.92 -14.05 15.10
CA PHE A 88 2.49 -14.22 14.83
C PHE A 88 1.68 -12.98 15.23
N ARG A 89 1.95 -12.42 16.41
CA ARG A 89 1.20 -11.27 16.92
C ARG A 89 1.29 -10.05 15.99
N PHE A 90 2.48 -9.78 15.48
CA PHE A 90 2.68 -8.69 14.54
C PHE A 90 1.95 -8.94 13.21
N VAL A 91 2.10 -10.15 12.63
CA VAL A 91 1.41 -10.52 11.38
C VAL A 91 -0.10 -10.46 11.54
N PHE A 92 -0.62 -10.91 12.69
CA PHE A 92 -2.03 -10.80 13.02
C PHE A 92 -2.52 -9.34 13.04
N HIS A 93 -1.76 -8.45 13.69
CA HIS A 93 -2.13 -7.03 13.75
C HIS A 93 -2.12 -6.37 12.38
N ILE A 94 -1.09 -6.63 11.55
CA ILE A 94 -1.01 -6.09 10.18
C ILE A 94 -2.16 -6.63 9.33
N ALA A 95 -2.44 -7.93 9.37
CA ALA A 95 -3.53 -8.52 8.60
C ALA A 95 -4.90 -7.93 9.00
N LEU A 96 -5.15 -7.77 10.30
CA LEU A 96 -6.37 -7.17 10.82
C LEU A 96 -6.50 -5.70 10.39
N HIS A 97 -5.42 -4.92 10.52
CA HIS A 97 -5.39 -3.53 10.10
C HIS A 97 -5.72 -3.40 8.60
N ARG A 98 -5.06 -4.20 7.75
CA ARG A 98 -5.30 -4.19 6.31
C ARG A 98 -6.72 -4.63 5.95
N ARG A 99 -7.24 -5.66 6.63
CA ARG A 99 -8.61 -6.13 6.43
C ARG A 99 -9.64 -5.06 6.74
N LEU A 100 -9.50 -4.38 7.87
CA LEU A 100 -10.42 -3.30 8.27
C LEU A 100 -10.33 -2.09 7.32
N ALA A 101 -9.13 -1.73 6.89
CA ALA A 101 -8.93 -0.64 5.94
C ALA A 101 -9.58 -0.91 4.57
N PHE A 102 -9.79 -2.18 4.19
CA PHE A 102 -10.34 -2.58 2.89
C PHE A 102 -11.81 -3.02 2.93
N GLU A 103 -12.48 -3.01 4.07
CA GLU A 103 -13.83 -3.55 4.23
C GLU A 103 -14.84 -2.98 3.22
N SER A 104 -14.71 -1.72 2.85
CA SER A 104 -15.59 -1.04 1.89
C SER A 104 -14.93 -0.69 0.54
N HIS A 105 -13.76 -1.26 0.24
CA HIS A 105 -13.02 -0.99 -0.99
C HIS A 105 -13.29 -2.07 -2.06
N PRO A 106 -13.08 -1.75 -3.35
CA PRO A 106 -13.08 -2.76 -4.40
C PRO A 106 -12.04 -3.85 -4.15
N PRO A 107 -12.27 -5.09 -4.64
CA PRO A 107 -11.31 -6.18 -4.49
C PRO A 107 -9.94 -5.84 -5.08
N VAL A 108 -8.88 -6.26 -4.38
CA VAL A 108 -7.50 -6.11 -4.81
C VAL A 108 -6.75 -7.43 -4.62
N LYS A 109 -5.85 -7.75 -5.54
CA LYS A 109 -5.05 -8.96 -5.51
C LYS A 109 -3.64 -8.68 -5.01
N THR A 110 -3.15 -9.52 -4.11
CA THR A 110 -1.76 -9.56 -3.66
C THR A 110 -1.20 -10.95 -3.91
N ALA A 111 -0.24 -11.08 -4.81
CA ALA A 111 0.47 -12.31 -5.08
C ALA A 111 1.82 -12.31 -4.36
N PHE A 112 2.08 -13.31 -3.51
CA PHE A 112 3.37 -13.55 -2.91
C PHE A 112 4.12 -14.63 -3.70
N TYR A 113 5.29 -14.31 -4.22
CA TYR A 113 6.22 -15.28 -4.76
C TYR A 113 7.18 -15.73 -3.65
N VAL A 114 7.12 -16.99 -3.30
CA VAL A 114 7.80 -17.58 -2.15
C VAL A 114 8.69 -18.73 -2.59
N THR A 115 9.91 -18.80 -2.04
CA THR A 115 10.92 -19.83 -2.38
C THR A 115 11.49 -20.52 -1.15
N SER A 116 11.20 -20.03 0.06
CA SER A 116 11.68 -20.60 1.31
C SER A 116 10.54 -20.98 2.24
N PRO A 117 10.75 -21.96 3.16
CA PRO A 117 9.75 -22.33 4.16
C PRO A 117 9.35 -21.15 5.07
N ALA A 118 10.29 -20.29 5.45
CA ALA A 118 10.02 -19.16 6.33
C ALA A 118 9.11 -18.13 5.65
N THR A 119 9.41 -17.72 4.41
CA THR A 119 8.57 -16.79 3.66
C THR A 119 7.20 -17.39 3.36
N THR A 120 7.14 -18.68 3.02
CA THR A 120 5.88 -19.40 2.79
C THR A 120 5.01 -19.41 4.04
N HIS A 121 5.58 -19.66 5.21
CA HIS A 121 4.84 -19.71 6.49
C HIS A 121 4.14 -18.37 6.78
N TYR A 122 4.87 -17.26 6.74
CA TYR A 122 4.30 -15.95 7.08
C TYR A 122 3.36 -15.41 6.00
N ALA A 123 3.66 -15.64 4.71
CA ALA A 123 2.75 -15.27 3.62
C ALA A 123 1.43 -16.06 3.70
N LYS A 124 1.49 -17.36 4.03
CA LYS A 124 0.30 -18.20 4.23
C LYS A 124 -0.53 -17.73 5.43
N LEU A 125 0.12 -17.40 6.54
CA LEU A 125 -0.54 -16.85 7.70
C LEU A 125 -1.29 -15.55 7.38
N HIS A 126 -0.64 -14.63 6.66
CA HIS A 126 -1.26 -13.39 6.21
C HIS A 126 -2.47 -13.66 5.30
N ALA A 127 -2.33 -14.57 4.33
CA ALA A 127 -3.42 -14.95 3.43
C ALA A 127 -4.63 -15.52 4.20
N MET A 128 -4.40 -16.39 5.18
CA MET A 128 -5.47 -16.96 6.01
C MET A 128 -6.19 -15.87 6.85
N LEU A 129 -5.45 -14.92 7.41
CA LEU A 129 -6.01 -13.87 8.26
C LEU A 129 -6.78 -12.80 7.46
N THR A 130 -6.51 -12.66 6.17
CA THR A 130 -7.22 -11.73 5.27
C THR A 130 -8.29 -12.41 4.43
N ASP A 131 -8.50 -13.71 4.60
CA ASP A 131 -9.54 -14.45 3.88
C ASP A 131 -10.94 -13.89 4.14
N HIS A 132 -11.85 -14.06 3.19
CA HIS A 132 -13.19 -13.47 3.21
C HIS A 132 -13.23 -11.93 3.31
N SER A 133 -12.18 -11.25 2.90
CA SER A 133 -12.13 -9.78 2.76
C SER A 133 -11.89 -9.39 1.30
N PRO A 134 -12.02 -8.10 0.94
CA PRO A 134 -11.65 -7.64 -0.41
C PRO A 134 -10.16 -7.79 -0.74
N LEU A 135 -9.31 -8.12 0.23
CA LEU A 135 -7.90 -8.44 0.02
C LEU A 135 -7.75 -9.91 -0.40
N HIS A 136 -7.63 -10.14 -1.70
CA HIS A 136 -7.39 -11.48 -2.25
C HIS A 136 -5.89 -11.74 -2.24
N VAL A 137 -5.44 -12.58 -1.32
CA VAL A 137 -4.02 -12.93 -1.16
C VAL A 137 -3.78 -14.36 -1.61
N SER A 138 -2.74 -14.58 -2.43
CA SER A 138 -2.38 -15.91 -2.92
C SER A 138 -0.86 -16.09 -2.99
N LEU A 139 -0.40 -17.33 -2.80
CA LEU A 139 1.01 -17.69 -2.82
C LEU A 139 1.35 -18.43 -4.09
N PHE A 140 2.53 -18.19 -4.62
CA PHE A 140 3.03 -18.80 -5.85
C PHE A 140 4.50 -19.20 -5.71
N THR A 141 4.84 -20.35 -6.27
CA THR A 141 6.22 -20.82 -6.45
C THR A 141 6.72 -20.65 -7.88
N LEU A 142 5.83 -20.20 -8.80
CA LEU A 142 6.12 -19.90 -10.18
C LEU A 142 5.64 -18.49 -10.53
N ARG A 143 6.52 -17.62 -11.02
CA ARG A 143 6.16 -16.26 -11.43
C ARG A 143 5.12 -16.23 -12.54
N ALA A 144 5.18 -17.19 -13.49
CA ALA A 144 4.18 -17.29 -14.56
C ALA A 144 2.76 -17.56 -14.01
N ALA A 145 2.63 -18.34 -12.96
CA ALA A 145 1.34 -18.60 -12.31
C ALA A 145 0.83 -17.34 -11.59
N ALA A 146 1.70 -16.60 -10.92
CA ALA A 146 1.36 -15.32 -10.28
C ALA A 146 0.90 -14.29 -11.33
N ALA A 147 1.63 -14.16 -12.44
CA ALA A 147 1.31 -13.25 -13.54
C ALA A 147 -0.07 -13.56 -14.13
N LYS A 148 -0.33 -14.84 -14.42
CA LYS A 148 -1.63 -15.31 -14.91
C LYS A 148 -2.77 -14.94 -13.94
N TRP A 149 -2.57 -15.19 -12.65
CA TRP A 149 -3.57 -14.89 -11.63
C TRP A 149 -3.83 -13.39 -11.46
N LEU A 150 -2.76 -12.56 -11.56
CA LEU A 150 -2.87 -11.09 -11.55
C LEU A 150 -3.44 -10.52 -12.86
N GLY A 151 -3.42 -11.28 -13.95
CA GLY A 151 -3.86 -10.83 -15.28
C GLY A 151 -2.86 -9.90 -15.96
N VAL A 152 -1.55 -10.11 -15.75
CA VAL A 152 -0.47 -9.28 -16.32
C VAL A 152 0.56 -10.15 -17.04
N PRO A 153 1.37 -9.56 -17.96
CA PRO A 153 2.53 -10.27 -18.53
C PRO A 153 3.56 -10.63 -17.45
N VAL A 154 4.25 -11.76 -17.59
CA VAL A 154 5.25 -12.20 -16.59
C VAL A 154 6.42 -11.21 -16.47
N GLU A 155 6.76 -10.53 -17.55
CA GLU A 155 7.80 -9.50 -17.61
C GLU A 155 7.47 -8.30 -16.71
N ALA A 156 6.18 -8.04 -16.47
CA ALA A 156 5.74 -6.97 -15.58
C ALA A 156 6.10 -7.24 -14.12
N LEU A 157 6.36 -8.50 -13.74
CA LEU A 157 6.76 -8.92 -12.39
C LEU A 157 8.28 -8.87 -12.15
N MET A 158 9.05 -8.52 -13.18
CA MET A 158 10.51 -8.45 -13.08
C MET A 158 10.95 -7.07 -12.59
N VAL A 159 11.86 -7.07 -11.63
CA VAL A 159 12.50 -5.87 -11.05
C VAL A 159 13.98 -5.91 -11.38
#